data_18dd8aaa7f3a7ec6e40b1270a55265e4
#
_entry.id   18dd8aaa7f3a7ec6e40b1270a55265e4
#
_cell.length_a   1.000
_cell.length_b   1.000
_cell.length_c   1.000
_cell.angle_alpha   90.00
_cell.angle_beta   90.00
_cell.angle_gamma   90.00
#
_symmetry.space_group_name_H-M   'P 1'
#
loop_
_entity.id
_entity.type
_entity.pdbx_description
1 polymer ?
#
loop_
_entity_poly.entity_id
_entity_poly.type
_entity_poly.pdbx_seq_one_letter_code
_entity_poly.pdbx_strand_id
1 'polypeptide(L)'
;MSKITAPPQKHSPNIAFALLVALALFLGACTGTRQKPPVRSLYYWSTTFVNDSLKRQFYKAHNVQRLYIRYFDVVKKPNQEPLPNATIDFKDSVPQGIEVIPTVFITNECMRQPPQFAEQLWQRIRQMNETHGVKNVKEIQIDCDWSKQTQAVYFQFLRRLHQLLAKAGLKLSVTIRLHQLGMQAPPVDKGTLMLYNTGDFRQLTNQKPILDPEVVRQYIGGLRSYSLPLNAAYPLFRIRALFRSGKFVGIIHTKDEYPVLPTDSIAVRETTLADLQNVQQLINKHRPDVHNEIILYDINNRNLTKYSSNDYEKIYNP
;
A
#
# COMPACT_ATOMS: atom_id res chain seq x y z
N MET A 1 62.34 39.09 -62.41
CA MET A 1 62.38 38.52 -61.03
C MET A 1 60.96 38.32 -60.56
N SER A 2 60.44 37.17 -60.71
CA SER A 2 59.04 36.84 -60.33
C SER A 2 59.06 36.20 -58.95
N LYS A 3 58.29 36.79 -57.96
CA LYS A 3 58.10 36.22 -56.62
C LYS A 3 56.92 35.31 -56.65
N ILE A 4 57.19 34.00 -56.45
CA ILE A 4 56.13 32.93 -56.22
C ILE A 4 55.75 32.97 -54.76
N THR A 5 54.48 33.33 -54.51
CA THR A 5 53.85 33.26 -53.17
C THR A 5 53.20 31.85 -52.97
N ALA A 6 53.60 31.21 -51.90
CA ALA A 6 53.01 29.84 -51.49
C ALA A 6 51.59 29.99 -51.01
N PRO A 7 50.73 29.00 -51.21
CA PRO A 7 49.35 29.02 -50.75
C PRO A 7 49.21 28.74 -49.21
N PRO A 8 48.14 29.19 -48.53
CA PRO A 8 47.99 29.04 -47.11
C PRO A 8 47.66 27.56 -46.76
N GLN A 9 48.32 27.03 -45.74
CA GLN A 9 48.04 25.73 -45.15
C GLN A 9 46.67 25.76 -44.46
N LYS A 10 45.74 24.89 -44.90
CA LYS A 10 44.48 24.59 -44.20
C LYS A 10 44.78 23.69 -43.00
N HIS A 11 44.60 24.23 -41.79
CA HIS A 11 44.59 23.43 -40.57
C HIS A 11 43.34 22.53 -40.58
N SER A 12 43.52 21.22 -40.69
CA SER A 12 42.47 20.22 -40.46
C SER A 12 42.16 20.19 -38.96
N PRO A 13 40.87 20.17 -38.53
CA PRO A 13 40.55 20.05 -37.13
C PRO A 13 41.07 18.72 -36.61
N ASN A 14 41.74 18.73 -35.46
CA ASN A 14 42.36 17.57 -34.83
C ASN A 14 41.27 16.50 -34.56
N ILE A 15 41.30 15.43 -35.32
CA ILE A 15 40.42 14.23 -35.15
C ILE A 15 40.49 13.70 -33.71
N ALA A 16 41.68 13.85 -33.07
CA ALA A 16 41.87 13.50 -31.66
C ALA A 16 40.98 14.34 -30.70
N PHE A 17 40.76 15.64 -30.99
CA PHE A 17 39.89 16.49 -30.17
C PHE A 17 38.41 16.14 -30.36
N ALA A 18 37.98 15.82 -31.59
CA ALA A 18 36.62 15.36 -31.87
C ALA A 18 36.31 13.99 -31.22
N LEU A 19 37.29 13.06 -31.20
CA LEU A 19 37.16 11.77 -30.50
C LEU A 19 37.13 11.93 -28.98
N LEU A 20 37.89 12.86 -28.39
CA LEU A 20 37.85 13.16 -26.96
C LEU A 20 36.48 13.75 -26.52
N VAL A 21 35.93 14.67 -27.33
CA VAL A 21 34.59 15.23 -27.08
C VAL A 21 33.49 14.17 -27.22
N ALA A 22 33.57 13.30 -28.21
CA ALA A 22 32.65 12.20 -28.39
C ALA A 22 32.72 11.20 -27.22
N LEU A 23 33.92 10.85 -26.74
CA LEU A 23 34.12 9.98 -25.57
C LEU A 23 33.59 10.59 -24.27
N ALA A 24 33.75 11.91 -24.08
CA ALA A 24 33.20 12.64 -22.93
C ALA A 24 31.66 12.67 -22.95
N LEU A 25 31.06 12.77 -24.14
CA LEU A 25 29.59 12.70 -24.30
C LEU A 25 29.04 11.27 -24.02
N PHE A 26 29.79 10.21 -24.37
CA PHE A 26 29.43 8.84 -24.04
C PHE A 26 29.56 8.52 -22.54
N LEU A 27 30.53 9.11 -21.85
CA LEU A 27 30.69 8.93 -20.39
C LEU A 27 29.63 9.71 -19.57
N GLY A 28 29.06 10.80 -20.13
CA GLY A 28 27.98 11.57 -19.52
C GLY A 28 26.57 10.94 -19.66
N ALA A 29 26.38 9.96 -20.55
CA ALA A 29 25.07 9.36 -20.84
C ALA A 29 24.65 8.24 -19.85
N CYS A 30 25.52 7.84 -18.92
CA CYS A 30 25.23 6.84 -17.90
C CYS A 30 24.96 7.42 -16.50
N THR A 31 24.47 8.66 -16.38
CA THR A 31 23.80 9.09 -15.15
C THR A 31 22.36 8.59 -15.18
N GLY A 32 22.17 7.28 -15.13
CA GLY A 32 20.91 6.69 -14.74
C GLY A 32 20.54 7.37 -13.41
N THR A 33 19.45 8.12 -13.41
CA THR A 33 18.88 8.71 -12.19
C THR A 33 18.73 7.56 -11.20
N ARG A 34 19.60 7.49 -10.19
CA ARG A 34 19.58 6.47 -9.16
C ARG A 34 18.24 6.61 -8.47
N GLN A 35 17.28 5.79 -8.89
CA GLN A 35 15.94 5.80 -8.32
C GLN A 35 16.10 5.58 -6.81
N LYS A 36 15.53 6.48 -6.01
CA LYS A 36 15.57 6.33 -4.55
C LYS A 36 14.95 4.98 -4.19
N PRO A 37 15.55 4.23 -3.26
CA PRO A 37 14.93 2.98 -2.82
C PRO A 37 13.51 3.25 -2.30
N PRO A 38 12.58 2.33 -2.53
CA PRO A 38 11.21 2.45 -2.04
C PRO A 38 11.15 2.68 -0.52
N VAL A 39 10.20 3.48 -0.08
CA VAL A 39 9.82 3.54 1.34
C VAL A 39 9.19 2.20 1.71
N ARG A 40 9.71 1.55 2.74
CA ARG A 40 9.28 0.23 3.20
C ARG A 40 8.32 0.38 4.36
N SER A 41 7.11 -0.10 4.18
CA SER A 41 6.00 0.13 5.09
C SER A 41 5.25 -1.16 5.39
N LEU A 42 4.52 -1.17 6.50
CA LEU A 42 3.71 -2.31 6.95
C LEU A 42 2.35 -1.82 7.45
N TYR A 43 1.32 -2.62 7.22
CA TYR A 43 0.04 -2.49 7.92
C TYR A 43 0.04 -3.28 9.22
N TYR A 44 -0.40 -2.65 10.30
CA TYR A 44 -0.74 -3.30 11.57
C TYR A 44 -2.26 -3.30 11.72
N TRP A 45 -2.88 -4.49 11.57
CA TRP A 45 -4.33 -4.59 11.47
C TRP A 45 -5.01 -5.28 12.65
N SER A 46 -4.24 -5.69 13.66
CA SER A 46 -4.78 -6.28 14.89
C SER A 46 -5.43 -5.23 15.79
N THR A 47 -6.35 -5.67 16.67
CA THR A 47 -7.00 -4.82 17.68
C THR A 47 -6.18 -4.62 18.93
N THR A 48 -5.03 -5.30 19.06
CA THR A 48 -4.07 -5.13 20.15
C THR A 48 -2.70 -4.85 19.55
N PHE A 49 -2.09 -3.73 19.92
CA PHE A 49 -0.74 -3.40 19.46
C PHE A 49 0.30 -4.02 20.39
N VAL A 50 1.11 -4.93 19.84
CA VAL A 50 2.24 -5.55 20.51
C VAL A 50 3.48 -5.41 19.64
N ASN A 51 4.53 -4.82 20.21
CA ASN A 51 5.82 -4.58 19.57
C ASN A 51 6.88 -5.56 20.10
N ASP A 52 6.67 -6.86 19.85
CA ASP A 52 7.54 -7.93 20.31
C ASP A 52 8.91 -7.97 19.62
N SER A 53 9.79 -8.87 20.07
CA SER A 53 11.18 -8.99 19.57
C SER A 53 11.23 -9.34 18.09
N LEU A 54 10.33 -10.21 17.60
CA LEU A 54 10.28 -10.62 16.19
C LEU A 54 9.97 -9.44 15.28
N LYS A 55 8.97 -8.64 15.64
CA LYS A 55 8.60 -7.43 14.88
C LYS A 55 9.74 -6.41 14.88
N ARG A 56 10.35 -6.15 16.05
CA ARG A 56 11.50 -5.22 16.14
C ARG A 56 12.68 -5.67 15.30
N GLN A 57 12.99 -6.98 15.29
CA GLN A 57 14.03 -7.54 14.41
C GLN A 57 13.69 -7.37 12.93
N PHE A 58 12.44 -7.63 12.55
CA PHE A 58 11.98 -7.44 11.20
C PHE A 58 12.09 -5.98 10.74
N TYR A 59 11.65 -5.02 11.55
CA TYR A 59 11.75 -3.59 11.22
C TYR A 59 13.20 -3.18 10.95
N LYS A 60 14.11 -3.64 11.80
CA LYS A 60 15.55 -3.34 11.66
C LYS A 60 16.15 -4.03 10.43
N ALA A 61 15.89 -5.33 10.25
CA ALA A 61 16.48 -6.12 9.18
C ALA A 61 16.05 -5.61 7.79
N HIS A 62 14.80 -5.12 7.65
CA HIS A 62 14.25 -4.68 6.38
C HIS A 62 14.11 -3.16 6.27
N ASN A 63 14.73 -2.38 7.18
CA ASN A 63 14.70 -0.92 7.16
C ASN A 63 13.26 -0.36 7.00
N VAL A 64 12.32 -0.88 7.82
CA VAL A 64 10.92 -0.42 7.81
C VAL A 64 10.85 1.01 8.31
N GLN A 65 10.22 1.89 7.55
CA GLN A 65 10.18 3.33 7.79
C GLN A 65 8.81 3.81 8.27
N ARG A 66 7.73 3.06 7.94
CA ARG A 66 6.35 3.45 8.27
C ARG A 66 5.50 2.28 8.74
N LEU A 67 4.63 2.56 9.70
CA LEU A 67 3.57 1.66 10.16
C LEU A 67 2.21 2.32 9.99
N TYR A 68 1.37 1.73 9.14
CA TYR A 68 -0.05 2.04 9.01
C TYR A 68 -0.80 1.25 10.07
N ILE A 69 -1.18 1.90 11.16
CA ILE A 69 -1.80 1.23 12.31
C ILE A 69 -3.31 1.49 12.28
N ARG A 70 -4.10 0.41 12.26
CA ARG A 70 -5.56 0.48 12.38
C ARG A 70 -5.92 0.93 13.79
N TYR A 71 -6.38 2.18 13.94
CA TYR A 71 -6.73 2.76 15.24
C TYR A 71 -8.10 2.31 15.71
N PHE A 72 -9.09 2.38 14.85
CA PHE A 72 -10.45 1.93 15.10
C PHE A 72 -11.21 1.81 13.78
N ASP A 73 -12.39 1.19 13.87
CA ASP A 73 -13.37 1.20 12.80
C ASP A 73 -14.43 2.25 13.07
N VAL A 74 -15.09 2.72 12.02
CA VAL A 74 -16.37 3.41 12.11
C VAL A 74 -17.42 2.56 11.44
N VAL A 75 -18.39 2.12 12.19
CA VAL A 75 -19.45 1.22 11.72
C VAL A 75 -20.82 1.85 11.94
N LYS A 76 -21.75 1.59 11.02
CA LYS A 76 -23.13 2.01 11.13
C LYS A 76 -24.05 0.78 11.21
N LYS A 77 -24.78 0.65 12.30
CA LYS A 77 -25.87 -0.34 12.42
C LYS A 77 -27.17 0.26 11.86
N PRO A 78 -28.13 -0.56 11.48
CA PRO A 78 -29.46 -0.08 11.06
C PRO A 78 -30.04 0.86 12.11
N ASN A 79 -30.57 2.00 11.67
CA ASN A 79 -31.22 3.04 12.52
C ASN A 79 -30.34 3.64 13.65
N GLN A 80 -29.00 3.55 13.49
CA GLN A 80 -28.05 4.18 14.43
C GLN A 80 -27.11 5.13 13.67
N GLU A 81 -26.56 6.10 14.40
CA GLU A 81 -25.47 6.92 13.89
C GLU A 81 -24.17 6.11 13.79
N PRO A 82 -23.22 6.51 12.91
CA PRO A 82 -21.91 5.88 12.86
C PRO A 82 -21.18 5.97 14.19
N LEU A 83 -20.66 4.84 14.68
CA LEU A 83 -19.97 4.76 15.97
C LEU A 83 -18.60 4.11 15.82
N PRO A 84 -17.60 4.54 16.61
CA PRO A 84 -16.33 3.85 16.70
C PRO A 84 -16.50 2.43 17.23
N ASN A 85 -15.77 1.49 16.62
CA ASN A 85 -15.73 0.07 16.98
C ASN A 85 -14.28 -0.44 16.88
N ALA A 86 -14.01 -1.60 17.49
CA ALA A 86 -12.72 -2.30 17.38
C ALA A 86 -11.50 -1.37 17.60
N THR A 87 -11.59 -0.47 18.60
CA THR A 87 -10.46 0.42 18.96
C THR A 87 -9.26 -0.38 19.38
N ILE A 88 -8.10 -0.05 18.83
CA ILE A 88 -6.84 -0.71 19.18
C ILE A 88 -6.45 -0.46 20.64
N ASP A 89 -5.98 -1.52 21.29
CA ASP A 89 -5.41 -1.48 22.64
C ASP A 89 -3.88 -1.54 22.53
N PHE A 90 -3.22 -0.46 22.92
CA PHE A 90 -1.75 -0.38 22.89
C PHE A 90 -1.16 -1.01 24.16
N LYS A 91 -0.64 -2.23 24.03
CA LYS A 91 0.11 -2.90 25.11
C LYS A 91 1.56 -2.45 25.17
N ASP A 92 2.13 -2.06 24.05
CA ASP A 92 3.48 -1.58 23.91
C ASP A 92 3.53 -0.20 23.26
N SER A 93 4.62 0.52 23.49
CA SER A 93 4.91 1.76 22.78
C SER A 93 5.23 1.51 21.30
N VAL A 94 4.86 2.47 20.46
CA VAL A 94 5.27 2.44 19.05
C VAL A 94 6.78 2.54 18.91
N PRO A 95 7.40 1.87 17.91
CA PRO A 95 8.86 1.87 17.75
C PRO A 95 9.36 3.29 17.42
N GLN A 96 10.45 3.69 18.07
CA GLN A 96 11.11 4.97 17.78
C GLN A 96 11.73 4.95 16.38
N GLY A 97 11.69 6.11 15.70
CA GLY A 97 12.27 6.27 14.37
C GLY A 97 11.40 5.75 13.22
N ILE A 98 10.28 5.09 13.52
CA ILE A 98 9.30 4.66 12.50
C ILE A 98 8.12 5.65 12.52
N GLU A 99 7.76 6.17 11.33
CA GLU A 99 6.60 7.04 11.16
C GLU A 99 5.30 6.23 11.32
N VAL A 100 4.40 6.68 12.18
CA VAL A 100 3.07 6.07 12.35
C VAL A 100 2.05 6.82 11.53
N ILE A 101 1.29 6.06 10.74
CA ILE A 101 0.14 6.56 10.00
C ILE A 101 -1.13 5.96 10.64
N PRO A 102 -1.85 6.72 11.47
CA PRO A 102 -3.15 6.30 11.99
C PRO A 102 -4.09 5.98 10.83
N THR A 103 -4.60 4.74 10.79
CA THR A 103 -5.52 4.27 9.76
C THR A 103 -6.87 3.99 10.38
N VAL A 104 -7.95 4.52 9.78
CA VAL A 104 -9.33 4.31 10.23
C VAL A 104 -10.09 3.59 9.14
N PHE A 105 -10.64 2.42 9.48
CA PHE A 105 -11.55 1.73 8.58
C PHE A 105 -12.97 2.25 8.76
N ILE A 106 -13.63 2.59 7.64
CA ILE A 106 -15.01 3.10 7.65
C ILE A 106 -15.86 2.21 6.75
N THR A 107 -16.89 1.58 7.32
CA THR A 107 -17.80 0.76 6.50
C THR A 107 -18.58 1.62 5.51
N ASN A 108 -18.81 1.08 4.31
CA ASN A 108 -19.48 1.81 3.23
C ASN A 108 -20.90 2.27 3.60
N GLU A 109 -21.57 1.58 4.55
CA GLU A 109 -22.86 1.95 5.10
C GLU A 109 -22.85 3.35 5.78
N CYS A 110 -21.72 3.77 6.33
CA CYS A 110 -21.53 5.10 6.88
C CYS A 110 -21.63 6.21 5.81
N MET A 111 -21.43 5.86 4.54
CA MET A 111 -21.44 6.78 3.39
C MET A 111 -22.77 6.83 2.64
N ARG A 112 -23.84 6.25 3.17
CA ARG A 112 -25.19 6.32 2.57
C ARG A 112 -25.92 7.62 2.85
N GLN A 113 -25.46 8.36 3.86
CA GLN A 113 -25.98 9.69 4.24
C GLN A 113 -24.78 10.61 4.50
N PRO A 114 -24.91 11.94 4.34
CA PRO A 114 -23.82 12.87 4.59
C PRO A 114 -23.26 12.69 6.00
N PRO A 115 -22.01 12.25 6.18
CA PRO A 115 -21.45 12.00 7.51
C PRO A 115 -21.04 13.32 8.16
N GLN A 116 -21.42 13.51 9.42
CA GLN A 116 -21.06 14.69 10.22
C GLN A 116 -20.01 14.37 11.29
N PHE A 117 -19.19 13.32 11.09
CA PHE A 117 -18.23 12.86 12.10
C PHE A 117 -16.75 13.12 11.75
N ALA A 118 -16.45 13.96 10.76
CA ALA A 118 -15.06 14.25 10.40
C ALA A 118 -14.28 14.90 11.55
N GLU A 119 -14.90 15.82 12.27
CA GLU A 119 -14.35 16.51 13.45
C GLU A 119 -14.11 15.52 14.60
N GLN A 120 -15.13 14.70 14.92
CA GLN A 120 -15.06 13.70 15.98
C GLN A 120 -13.99 12.66 15.68
N LEU A 121 -13.86 12.22 14.41
CA LEU A 121 -12.84 11.30 13.97
C LEU A 121 -11.44 11.89 14.20
N TRP A 122 -11.22 13.12 13.75
CA TRP A 122 -9.95 13.80 13.95
C TRP A 122 -9.63 14.02 15.43
N GLN A 123 -10.58 14.47 16.22
CA GLN A 123 -10.43 14.65 17.66
C GLN A 123 -10.04 13.33 18.34
N ARG A 124 -10.71 12.23 18.00
CA ARG A 124 -10.40 10.90 18.55
C ARG A 124 -8.98 10.44 18.21
N ILE A 125 -8.54 10.61 16.97
CA ILE A 125 -7.16 10.27 16.58
C ILE A 125 -6.15 11.07 17.40
N ARG A 126 -6.38 12.37 17.60
CA ARG A 126 -5.52 13.22 18.43
C ARG A 126 -5.45 12.72 19.87
N GLN A 127 -6.60 12.46 20.49
CA GLN A 127 -6.67 11.94 21.85
C GLN A 127 -5.93 10.62 21.99
N MET A 128 -6.06 9.70 21.02
CA MET A 128 -5.33 8.43 21.02
C MET A 128 -3.82 8.66 20.90
N ASN A 129 -3.37 9.55 20.02
CA ASN A 129 -1.95 9.90 19.89
C ASN A 129 -1.39 10.45 21.21
N GLU A 130 -2.11 11.36 21.87
CA GLU A 130 -1.72 11.95 23.17
C GLU A 130 -1.66 10.88 24.26
N THR A 131 -2.70 10.05 24.38
CA THR A 131 -2.79 9.00 25.41
C THR A 131 -1.70 7.95 25.29
N HIS A 132 -1.32 7.55 24.05
CA HIS A 132 -0.37 6.49 23.81
C HIS A 132 1.02 6.99 23.41
N GLY A 133 1.28 8.30 23.52
CA GLY A 133 2.57 8.91 23.21
C GLY A 133 3.01 8.76 21.76
N VAL A 134 2.08 8.61 20.82
CA VAL A 134 2.37 8.55 19.38
C VAL A 134 2.72 9.94 18.88
N LYS A 135 3.98 10.13 18.49
CA LYS A 135 4.53 11.42 18.07
C LYS A 135 4.84 11.43 16.58
N ASN A 136 5.03 12.63 16.03
CA ASN A 136 5.48 12.85 14.63
C ASN A 136 4.56 12.23 13.56
N VAL A 137 3.25 12.17 13.83
CA VAL A 137 2.26 11.80 12.81
C VAL A 137 2.23 12.90 11.76
N LYS A 138 2.42 12.52 10.48
CA LYS A 138 2.42 13.45 9.33
C LYS A 138 1.28 13.18 8.37
N GLU A 139 0.62 12.05 8.53
CA GLU A 139 -0.41 11.56 7.63
C GLU A 139 -1.45 10.76 8.41
N ILE A 140 -2.70 10.84 7.96
CA ILE A 140 -3.80 9.99 8.40
C ILE A 140 -4.35 9.28 7.16
N GLN A 141 -4.70 8.00 7.31
CA GLN A 141 -5.29 7.21 6.24
C GLN A 141 -6.72 6.81 6.57
N ILE A 142 -7.60 6.89 5.57
CA ILE A 142 -8.95 6.35 5.60
C ILE A 142 -9.02 5.12 4.70
N ASP A 143 -9.46 4.01 5.25
CA ASP A 143 -9.81 2.80 4.50
C ASP A 143 -11.32 2.69 4.38
N CYS A 144 -11.84 2.75 3.15
CA CYS A 144 -13.27 2.62 2.88
C CYS A 144 -13.53 1.97 1.53
N ASP A 145 -14.32 0.91 1.51
CA ASP A 145 -14.79 0.27 0.28
C ASP A 145 -15.99 1.02 -0.32
N TRP A 146 -15.77 2.30 -0.65
CA TRP A 146 -16.80 3.12 -1.26
C TRP A 146 -17.16 2.62 -2.67
N SER A 147 -18.42 2.76 -3.04
CA SER A 147 -18.98 2.38 -4.34
C SER A 147 -19.40 3.61 -5.15
N LYS A 148 -19.78 3.40 -6.42
CA LYS A 148 -20.32 4.48 -7.26
C LYS A 148 -21.51 5.20 -6.60
N GLN A 149 -22.35 4.47 -5.85
CA GLN A 149 -23.51 5.04 -5.15
C GLN A 149 -23.12 5.92 -3.97
N THR A 150 -22.01 5.63 -3.30
CA THR A 150 -21.57 6.36 -2.09
C THR A 150 -20.45 7.35 -2.37
N GLN A 151 -19.93 7.39 -3.60
CA GLN A 151 -18.80 8.23 -4.01
C GLN A 151 -18.97 9.71 -3.65
N ALA A 152 -20.11 10.31 -3.97
CA ALA A 152 -20.34 11.74 -3.75
C ALA A 152 -20.27 12.10 -2.26
N VAL A 153 -20.91 11.30 -1.42
CA VAL A 153 -20.94 11.46 0.04
C VAL A 153 -19.55 11.21 0.65
N TYR A 154 -18.87 10.16 0.21
CA TYR A 154 -17.50 9.87 0.64
C TYR A 154 -16.54 11.01 0.28
N PHE A 155 -16.63 11.56 -0.92
CA PHE A 155 -15.79 12.69 -1.33
C PHE A 155 -16.10 13.98 -0.57
N GLN A 156 -17.36 14.22 -0.20
CA GLN A 156 -17.72 15.33 0.67
C GLN A 156 -17.08 15.18 2.07
N PHE A 157 -17.16 13.99 2.65
CA PHE A 157 -16.50 13.66 3.93
C PHE A 157 -14.98 13.87 3.84
N LEU A 158 -14.33 13.34 2.79
CA LEU A 158 -12.89 13.49 2.60
C LEU A 158 -12.47 14.95 2.46
N ARG A 159 -13.20 15.78 1.70
CA ARG A 159 -12.91 17.22 1.59
C ARG A 159 -12.96 17.91 2.96
N ARG A 160 -13.95 17.57 3.78
CA ARG A 160 -14.06 18.14 5.13
C ARG A 160 -12.90 17.71 6.01
N LEU A 161 -12.60 16.41 6.04
CA LEU A 161 -11.49 15.88 6.82
C LEU A 161 -10.14 16.45 6.34
N HIS A 162 -9.92 16.53 5.03
CA HIS A 162 -8.70 17.11 4.45
C HIS A 162 -8.48 18.57 4.88
N GLN A 163 -9.54 19.38 4.89
CA GLN A 163 -9.47 20.76 5.39
C GLN A 163 -9.06 20.85 6.87
N LEU A 164 -9.55 19.93 7.70
CA LEU A 164 -9.18 19.88 9.13
C LEU A 164 -7.71 19.47 9.31
N LEU A 165 -7.25 18.44 8.57
CA LEU A 165 -5.90 17.95 8.64
C LEU A 165 -4.88 18.94 8.06
N ALA A 166 -5.19 19.59 6.96
CA ALA A 166 -4.34 20.61 6.35
C ALA A 166 -4.05 21.79 7.32
N LYS A 167 -5.05 22.22 8.12
CA LYS A 167 -4.85 23.22 9.19
C LYS A 167 -3.88 22.75 10.28
N ALA A 168 -3.76 21.44 10.47
CA ALA A 168 -2.81 20.82 11.40
C ALA A 168 -1.47 20.45 10.74
N GLY A 169 -1.26 20.77 9.46
CA GLY A 169 -0.05 20.43 8.71
C GLY A 169 0.07 18.93 8.37
N LEU A 170 -1.04 18.20 8.34
CA LEU A 170 -1.09 16.76 8.09
C LEU A 170 -1.64 16.45 6.69
N LYS A 171 -1.17 15.36 6.11
CA LYS A 171 -1.68 14.78 4.86
C LYS A 171 -2.83 13.82 5.12
N LEU A 172 -3.70 13.70 4.12
CA LEU A 172 -4.76 12.71 4.07
C LEU A 172 -4.49 11.71 2.95
N SER A 173 -4.48 10.43 3.28
CA SER A 173 -4.45 9.35 2.28
C SER A 173 -5.67 8.44 2.40
N VAL A 174 -5.90 7.66 1.35
CA VAL A 174 -7.00 6.68 1.30
C VAL A 174 -6.55 5.38 0.67
N THR A 175 -7.26 4.29 0.93
CA THR A 175 -7.10 3.04 0.19
C THR A 175 -7.86 3.09 -1.12
N ILE A 176 -7.30 2.46 -2.16
CA ILE A 176 -7.90 2.35 -3.50
C ILE A 176 -7.97 0.88 -3.87
N ARG A 177 -9.18 0.42 -4.21
CA ARG A 177 -9.41 -0.94 -4.73
C ARG A 177 -9.17 -0.98 -6.23
N LEU A 178 -8.85 -2.14 -6.80
CA LEU A 178 -8.58 -2.30 -8.23
C LEU A 178 -9.71 -1.75 -9.11
N HIS A 179 -10.97 -2.05 -8.79
CA HIS A 179 -12.12 -1.58 -9.56
C HIS A 179 -12.30 -0.06 -9.51
N GLN A 180 -11.77 0.61 -8.50
CA GLN A 180 -11.84 2.07 -8.37
C GLN A 180 -10.85 2.81 -9.27
N LEU A 181 -9.88 2.11 -9.91
CA LEU A 181 -8.97 2.71 -10.90
C LEU A 181 -9.69 3.24 -12.15
N GLY A 182 -10.90 2.73 -12.44
CA GLY A 182 -11.76 3.25 -13.51
C GLY A 182 -12.71 4.36 -13.07
N MET A 183 -12.62 4.82 -11.80
CA MET A 183 -13.51 5.82 -11.23
C MET A 183 -12.76 7.14 -10.97
N GLN A 184 -13.50 8.21 -10.65
CA GLN A 184 -12.90 9.47 -10.27
C GLN A 184 -12.05 9.29 -9.00
N ALA A 185 -10.84 9.87 -9.00
CA ALA A 185 -9.95 9.82 -7.85
C ALA A 185 -10.50 10.65 -6.66
N PRO A 186 -10.37 10.15 -5.42
CA PRO A 186 -10.75 10.87 -4.21
C PRO A 186 -9.96 12.18 -4.03
N PRO A 187 -10.58 13.23 -3.42
CA PRO A 187 -9.95 14.53 -3.22
C PRO A 187 -9.03 14.53 -1.98
N VAL A 188 -7.89 13.86 -2.09
CA VAL A 188 -6.88 13.66 -1.02
C VAL A 188 -5.46 13.80 -1.59
N ASP A 189 -4.43 13.73 -0.73
CA ASP A 189 -3.04 13.91 -1.15
C ASP A 189 -2.47 12.68 -1.89
N LYS A 190 -2.83 11.46 -1.47
CA LYS A 190 -2.38 10.21 -2.11
C LYS A 190 -3.32 9.03 -1.82
N GLY A 191 -3.16 7.95 -2.57
CA GLY A 191 -3.84 6.67 -2.35
C GLY A 191 -2.88 5.52 -2.14
N THR A 192 -3.37 4.46 -1.52
CA THR A 192 -2.70 3.16 -1.43
C THR A 192 -3.49 2.16 -2.27
N LEU A 193 -2.93 1.74 -3.39
CA LEU A 193 -3.53 0.71 -4.24
C LEU A 193 -3.43 -0.65 -3.56
N MET A 194 -4.56 -1.23 -3.22
CA MET A 194 -4.63 -2.54 -2.58
C MET A 194 -4.60 -3.65 -3.62
N LEU A 195 -3.46 -4.31 -3.74
CA LEU A 195 -3.19 -5.40 -4.67
C LEU A 195 -3.44 -6.75 -3.97
N TYR A 196 -4.65 -6.91 -3.45
CA TYR A 196 -5.13 -8.15 -2.82
C TYR A 196 -6.66 -8.21 -2.77
N ASN A 197 -7.21 -9.34 -2.28
CA ASN A 197 -8.64 -9.66 -2.33
C ASN A 197 -9.18 -9.60 -3.77
N THR A 198 -8.44 -10.23 -4.70
CA THR A 198 -8.78 -10.25 -6.12
C THR A 198 -9.92 -11.20 -6.46
N GLY A 199 -10.29 -12.09 -5.54
CA GLY A 199 -11.37 -13.06 -5.76
C GLY A 199 -12.07 -13.48 -4.46
N ASP A 200 -13.11 -14.31 -4.60
CA ASP A 200 -13.88 -14.82 -3.48
C ASP A 200 -13.24 -16.10 -2.92
N PHE A 201 -12.68 -16.03 -1.72
CA PHE A 201 -12.07 -17.17 -1.01
C PHE A 201 -13.10 -18.20 -0.52
N ARG A 202 -14.40 -17.86 -0.51
CA ARG A 202 -15.52 -18.76 -0.16
C ARG A 202 -15.87 -19.74 -1.29
N GLN A 203 -15.26 -19.55 -2.46
CA GLN A 203 -15.41 -20.49 -3.57
C GLN A 203 -14.29 -21.52 -3.52
N LEU A 204 -14.64 -22.81 -3.37
CA LEU A 204 -13.67 -23.89 -3.28
C LEU A 204 -12.78 -24.00 -4.52
N THR A 205 -13.32 -23.69 -5.69
CA THR A 205 -12.62 -23.73 -6.99
C THR A 205 -11.64 -22.58 -7.20
N ASN A 206 -11.82 -21.43 -6.50
CA ASN A 206 -10.93 -20.30 -6.64
C ASN A 206 -9.61 -20.56 -5.92
N GLN A 207 -8.53 -20.79 -6.68
CA GLN A 207 -7.21 -21.12 -6.13
C GLN A 207 -6.39 -19.89 -5.73
N LYS A 208 -6.66 -18.71 -6.31
CA LYS A 208 -5.89 -17.47 -6.10
C LYS A 208 -6.76 -16.28 -5.65
N PRO A 209 -7.62 -16.44 -4.62
CA PRO A 209 -8.53 -15.36 -4.23
C PRO A 209 -7.84 -14.17 -3.57
N ILE A 210 -6.62 -14.37 -3.03
CA ILE A 210 -5.87 -13.29 -2.36
C ILE A 210 -5.23 -12.38 -3.39
N LEU A 211 -4.45 -12.93 -4.31
CA LEU A 211 -3.78 -12.18 -5.38
C LEU A 211 -3.71 -13.04 -6.63
N ASP A 212 -4.48 -12.67 -7.64
CA ASP A 212 -4.45 -13.27 -8.97
C ASP A 212 -3.90 -12.24 -9.98
N PRO A 213 -2.72 -12.46 -10.57
CA PRO A 213 -2.14 -11.57 -11.58
C PRO A 213 -3.07 -11.34 -12.79
N GLU A 214 -3.88 -12.33 -13.17
CA GLU A 214 -4.80 -12.20 -14.31
C GLU A 214 -5.99 -11.28 -13.99
N VAL A 215 -6.49 -11.33 -12.75
CA VAL A 215 -7.51 -10.38 -12.30
C VAL A 215 -6.94 -8.96 -12.22
N VAL A 216 -5.72 -8.79 -11.68
CA VAL A 216 -5.06 -7.47 -11.64
C VAL A 216 -4.91 -6.90 -13.06
N ARG A 217 -4.53 -7.73 -14.05
CA ARG A 217 -4.38 -7.34 -15.45
C ARG A 217 -5.64 -6.70 -16.05
N GLN A 218 -6.82 -7.15 -15.63
CA GLN A 218 -8.10 -6.62 -16.12
C GLN A 218 -8.36 -5.17 -15.69
N TYR A 219 -7.83 -4.76 -14.52
CA TYR A 219 -8.06 -3.42 -13.95
C TYR A 219 -6.91 -2.44 -14.21
N ILE A 220 -5.72 -2.95 -14.54
CA ILE A 220 -4.48 -2.14 -14.56
C ILE A 220 -4.48 -1.05 -15.65
N GLY A 221 -5.33 -1.17 -16.68
CA GLY A 221 -5.43 -0.19 -17.76
C GLY A 221 -5.71 1.23 -17.27
N GLY A 222 -6.51 1.38 -16.21
CA GLY A 222 -6.85 2.67 -15.60
C GLY A 222 -5.70 3.31 -14.80
N LEU A 223 -4.67 2.54 -14.45
CA LEU A 223 -3.61 3.01 -13.56
C LEU A 223 -2.80 4.17 -14.15
N ARG A 224 -2.54 4.18 -15.46
CA ARG A 224 -1.76 5.23 -16.14
C ARG A 224 -2.40 6.61 -16.06
N SER A 225 -3.71 6.65 -16.17
CA SER A 225 -4.50 7.89 -16.19
C SER A 225 -5.07 8.27 -14.83
N TYR A 226 -4.87 7.43 -13.81
CA TYR A 226 -5.37 7.72 -12.47
C TYR A 226 -4.63 8.91 -11.86
N SER A 227 -5.36 10.00 -11.61
CA SER A 227 -4.75 11.31 -11.30
C SER A 227 -4.13 11.41 -9.89
N LEU A 228 -4.49 10.49 -8.97
CA LEU A 228 -3.96 10.50 -7.62
C LEU A 228 -2.57 9.84 -7.56
N PRO A 229 -1.57 10.42 -6.85
CA PRO A 229 -0.35 9.71 -6.49
C PRO A 229 -0.68 8.44 -5.71
N LEU A 230 -0.05 7.31 -6.05
CA LEU A 230 -0.36 6.01 -5.45
C LEU A 230 0.89 5.36 -4.84
N ASN A 231 0.66 4.59 -3.77
CA ASN A 231 1.58 3.59 -3.22
C ASN A 231 1.00 2.19 -3.46
N ALA A 232 1.83 1.15 -3.37
CA ALA A 232 1.39 -0.24 -3.53
C ALA A 232 1.27 -0.96 -2.19
N ALA A 233 0.15 -1.67 -1.96
CA ALA A 233 -0.01 -2.58 -0.84
C ALA A 233 -0.15 -4.03 -1.31
N TYR A 234 0.73 -4.92 -0.83
CA TYR A 234 0.81 -6.33 -1.18
C TYR A 234 0.49 -7.24 0.01
N PRO A 235 -0.14 -8.42 -0.22
CA PRO A 235 -0.57 -9.30 0.85
C PRO A 235 0.56 -10.15 1.40
N LEU A 236 0.63 -10.28 2.73
CA LEU A 236 1.41 -11.29 3.43
C LEU A 236 0.56 -12.42 3.99
N PHE A 237 -0.73 -12.16 4.23
CA PHE A 237 -1.62 -13.07 4.91
C PHE A 237 -1.94 -14.35 4.12
N ARG A 238 -2.41 -15.35 4.85
CA ARG A 238 -3.01 -16.57 4.31
C ARG A 238 -4.41 -16.77 4.91
N ILE A 239 -5.31 -17.40 4.17
CA ILE A 239 -6.64 -17.78 4.60
C ILE A 239 -6.71 -19.29 4.68
N ARG A 240 -7.21 -19.82 5.79
CA ARG A 240 -7.58 -21.23 5.94
C ARG A 240 -9.11 -21.31 5.94
N ALA A 241 -9.69 -21.64 4.81
CA ALA A 241 -11.13 -21.71 4.61
C ALA A 241 -11.62 -23.15 4.85
N LEU A 242 -12.58 -23.31 5.74
CA LEU A 242 -13.24 -24.58 6.02
C LEU A 242 -14.43 -24.75 5.08
N PHE A 243 -14.49 -25.91 4.43
CA PHE A 243 -15.61 -26.31 3.59
C PHE A 243 -16.19 -27.62 4.09
N ARG A 244 -17.51 -27.69 4.16
CA ARG A 244 -18.29 -28.89 4.51
C ARG A 244 -19.17 -29.26 3.32
N SER A 245 -18.98 -30.45 2.79
CA SER A 245 -19.67 -30.90 1.56
C SER A 245 -19.58 -29.86 0.43
N GLY A 246 -18.39 -29.26 0.24
CA GLY A 246 -18.12 -28.24 -0.78
C GLY A 246 -18.66 -26.83 -0.46
N LYS A 247 -19.39 -26.64 0.64
CA LYS A 247 -19.93 -25.33 1.06
C LYS A 247 -19.01 -24.67 2.07
N PHE A 248 -18.78 -23.37 1.92
CA PHE A 248 -17.98 -22.56 2.86
C PHE A 248 -18.65 -22.50 4.22
N VAL A 249 -17.89 -22.79 5.28
CA VAL A 249 -18.32 -22.77 6.69
C VAL A 249 -17.76 -21.55 7.42
N GLY A 250 -16.46 -21.28 7.26
CA GLY A 250 -15.79 -20.19 7.95
C GLY A 250 -14.30 -20.14 7.69
N ILE A 251 -13.64 -19.11 8.24
CA ILE A 251 -12.17 -18.98 8.25
C ILE A 251 -11.65 -19.53 9.57
N ILE A 252 -10.66 -20.40 9.51
CA ILE A 252 -10.02 -20.97 10.70
C ILE A 252 -8.84 -20.10 11.11
N HIS A 253 -8.96 -19.41 12.23
CA HIS A 253 -7.89 -18.61 12.84
C HIS A 253 -7.06 -19.42 13.84
N THR A 254 -7.73 -20.25 14.64
CA THR A 254 -7.12 -21.12 15.64
C THR A 254 -7.45 -22.59 15.39
N LYS A 255 -6.72 -23.50 16.05
CA LYS A 255 -6.86 -24.96 15.81
C LYS A 255 -8.23 -25.48 16.19
N ASP A 256 -8.85 -24.92 17.22
CA ASP A 256 -10.08 -25.46 17.85
C ASP A 256 -11.32 -24.56 17.65
N GLU A 257 -11.25 -23.64 16.67
CA GLU A 257 -12.33 -22.65 16.42
C GLU A 257 -13.61 -23.29 15.84
N TYR A 258 -13.44 -24.35 15.04
CA TYR A 258 -14.53 -25.11 14.44
C TYR A 258 -14.34 -26.61 14.70
N PRO A 259 -15.39 -27.35 15.04
CA PRO A 259 -15.34 -28.82 15.03
C PRO A 259 -15.16 -29.29 13.58
N VAL A 260 -13.99 -29.86 13.29
CA VAL A 260 -13.66 -30.41 11.95
C VAL A 260 -14.19 -31.85 11.87
N LEU A 261 -15.05 -32.11 10.89
CA LEU A 261 -15.63 -33.42 10.63
C LEU A 261 -14.78 -34.18 9.58
N PRO A 262 -14.89 -35.52 9.53
CA PRO A 262 -14.15 -36.33 8.54
C PRO A 262 -14.44 -35.97 7.08
N THR A 263 -15.63 -35.39 6.81
CA THR A 263 -16.06 -34.95 5.47
C THR A 263 -15.66 -33.53 5.13
N ASP A 264 -15.02 -32.82 6.07
CA ASP A 264 -14.61 -31.44 5.86
C ASP A 264 -13.30 -31.37 5.08
N SER A 265 -13.15 -30.29 4.31
CA SER A 265 -11.90 -29.94 3.64
C SER A 265 -11.45 -28.54 4.07
N ILE A 266 -10.13 -28.38 4.24
CA ILE A 266 -9.52 -27.08 4.58
C ILE A 266 -8.72 -26.64 3.37
N ALA A 267 -9.17 -25.55 2.72
CA ALA A 267 -8.43 -24.92 1.64
C ALA A 267 -7.52 -23.82 2.22
N VAL A 268 -6.22 -24.00 2.02
CA VAL A 268 -5.23 -22.94 2.34
C VAL A 268 -5.05 -22.06 1.11
N ARG A 269 -5.29 -20.76 1.29
CA ARG A 269 -5.12 -19.74 0.26
C ARG A 269 -4.00 -18.81 0.67
N GLU A 270 -3.00 -18.67 -0.18
CA GLU A 270 -1.87 -17.78 0.06
C GLU A 270 -1.29 -17.27 -1.26
N THR A 271 -0.58 -16.15 -1.18
CA THR A 271 0.11 -15.57 -2.33
C THR A 271 1.51 -16.17 -2.42
N THR A 272 1.90 -16.62 -3.61
CA THR A 272 3.28 -17.04 -3.88
C THR A 272 4.16 -15.83 -4.17
N LEU A 273 5.48 -15.96 -3.97
CA LEU A 273 6.44 -14.93 -4.36
C LEU A 273 6.35 -14.63 -5.86
N ALA A 274 6.17 -15.66 -6.70
CA ALA A 274 6.06 -15.51 -8.15
C ALA A 274 4.81 -14.69 -8.55
N ASP A 275 3.65 -14.96 -7.98
CA ASP A 275 2.43 -14.16 -8.24
C ASP A 275 2.63 -12.70 -7.84
N LEU A 276 3.28 -12.45 -6.69
CA LEU A 276 3.58 -11.12 -6.22
C LEU A 276 4.51 -10.38 -7.18
N GLN A 277 5.61 -11.01 -7.60
CA GLN A 277 6.56 -10.44 -8.56
C GLN A 277 5.92 -10.19 -9.93
N ASN A 278 5.06 -11.10 -10.41
CA ASN A 278 4.31 -10.89 -11.66
C ASN A 278 3.43 -9.63 -11.58
N VAL A 279 2.76 -9.40 -10.45
CA VAL A 279 1.96 -8.17 -10.26
C VAL A 279 2.86 -6.95 -10.17
N GLN A 280 4.00 -7.02 -9.48
CA GLN A 280 4.97 -5.93 -9.43
C GLN A 280 5.47 -5.53 -10.81
N GLN A 281 5.78 -6.50 -11.68
CA GLN A 281 6.17 -6.23 -13.07
C GLN A 281 5.04 -5.57 -13.87
N LEU A 282 3.78 -5.99 -13.66
CA LEU A 282 2.62 -5.33 -14.28
C LEU A 282 2.51 -3.86 -13.84
N ILE A 283 2.66 -3.56 -12.55
CA ILE A 283 2.66 -2.20 -12.03
C ILE A 283 3.80 -1.39 -12.63
N ASN A 284 5.04 -1.90 -12.61
CA ASN A 284 6.22 -1.22 -13.15
C ASN A 284 6.05 -0.85 -14.63
N LYS A 285 5.44 -1.73 -15.42
CA LYS A 285 5.17 -1.47 -16.84
C LYS A 285 4.16 -0.33 -17.07
N HIS A 286 3.22 -0.11 -16.15
CA HIS A 286 2.15 0.86 -16.33
C HIS A 286 2.41 2.16 -15.58
N ARG A 287 2.93 2.08 -14.34
CA ARG A 287 3.15 3.24 -13.48
C ARG A 287 4.17 2.91 -12.37
N PRO A 288 5.47 3.00 -12.66
CA PRO A 288 6.53 2.56 -11.74
C PRO A 288 6.60 3.40 -10.45
N ASP A 289 6.15 4.66 -10.45
CA ASP A 289 6.12 5.53 -9.27
C ASP A 289 5.19 5.03 -8.15
N VAL A 290 4.29 4.09 -8.44
CA VAL A 290 3.48 3.40 -7.42
C VAL A 290 4.37 2.62 -6.44
N HIS A 291 5.56 2.21 -6.86
CA HIS A 291 6.54 1.54 -6.01
C HIS A 291 7.48 2.50 -5.25
N ASN A 292 7.23 3.82 -5.27
CA ASN A 292 7.95 4.74 -4.38
C ASN A 292 7.73 4.43 -2.89
N GLU A 293 6.63 3.76 -2.57
CA GLU A 293 6.38 3.15 -1.27
C GLU A 293 5.70 1.79 -1.44
N ILE A 294 6.23 0.77 -0.76
CA ILE A 294 5.68 -0.59 -0.76
C ILE A 294 5.24 -0.91 0.67
N ILE A 295 3.98 -1.26 0.80
CA ILE A 295 3.33 -1.57 2.06
C ILE A 295 2.97 -3.06 2.07
N LEU A 296 3.33 -3.81 3.11
CA LEU A 296 2.94 -5.22 3.23
C LEU A 296 1.78 -5.37 4.22
N TYR A 297 0.72 -6.03 3.80
CA TYR A 297 -0.51 -6.25 4.56
C TYR A 297 -0.65 -7.73 4.93
N ASP A 298 -0.76 -8.15 6.17
CA ASP A 298 -0.58 -7.41 7.40
C ASP A 298 0.53 -8.04 8.26
N ILE A 299 1.07 -7.23 9.16
CA ILE A 299 2.11 -7.69 10.07
C ILE A 299 1.50 -8.43 11.27
N ASN A 300 1.82 -9.71 11.36
CA ASN A 300 1.70 -10.54 12.56
C ASN A 300 2.81 -11.59 12.54
N ASN A 301 3.07 -12.27 13.64
CA ASN A 301 4.22 -13.17 13.75
C ASN A 301 4.18 -14.32 12.72
N ARG A 302 2.98 -14.81 12.37
CA ARG A 302 2.81 -15.86 11.36
C ARG A 302 3.15 -15.35 9.95
N ASN A 303 2.74 -14.13 9.63
CA ASN A 303 2.94 -13.54 8.31
C ASN A 303 4.41 -13.14 8.10
N LEU A 304 5.09 -12.65 9.15
CA LEU A 304 6.51 -12.26 9.09
C LEU A 304 7.46 -13.44 8.83
N THR A 305 7.05 -14.65 9.13
CA THR A 305 7.86 -15.86 8.88
C THR A 305 7.54 -16.56 7.55
N LYS A 306 6.70 -15.95 6.72
CA LYS A 306 6.24 -16.54 5.46
C LYS A 306 7.34 -16.64 4.40
N TYR A 307 8.15 -15.61 4.27
CA TYR A 307 9.21 -15.51 3.27
C TYR A 307 10.58 -15.44 3.95
N SER A 308 11.62 -15.83 3.24
CA SER A 308 12.99 -15.61 3.67
C SER A 308 13.35 -14.11 3.65
N SER A 309 14.39 -13.71 4.38
CA SER A 309 14.86 -12.32 4.37
C SER A 309 15.22 -11.85 2.94
N ASN A 310 15.84 -12.73 2.14
CA ASN A 310 16.16 -12.42 0.75
C ASN A 310 14.91 -12.23 -0.12
N ASP A 311 13.84 -12.96 0.15
CA ASP A 311 12.58 -12.79 -0.58
C ASP A 311 11.87 -11.49 -0.20
N TYR A 312 11.94 -11.08 1.07
CA TYR A 312 11.46 -9.75 1.48
C TYR A 312 12.23 -8.62 0.77
N GLU A 313 13.56 -8.78 0.60
CA GLU A 313 14.34 -7.81 -0.17
C GLU A 313 13.88 -7.72 -1.64
N LYS A 314 13.57 -8.87 -2.28
CA LYS A 314 13.01 -8.88 -3.65
C LYS A 314 11.63 -8.22 -3.70
N ILE A 315 10.79 -8.41 -2.67
CA ILE A 315 9.45 -7.78 -2.61
C ILE A 315 9.57 -6.26 -2.47
N TYR A 316 10.52 -5.78 -1.67
CA TYR A 316 10.72 -4.34 -1.46
C TYR A 316 11.53 -3.65 -2.56
N ASN A 317 12.15 -4.40 -3.49
CA ASN A 317 12.93 -3.87 -4.62
C ASN A 317 12.46 -4.53 -5.94
N PRO A 318 11.24 -4.23 -6.41
CA PRO A 318 10.62 -4.87 -7.58
C PRO A 318 11.27 -4.51 -8.92
#